data_938ddf9e03591c775ad6918c79af592d
#
_entry.id   938ddf9e03591c775ad6918c79af592d
#
_cell.length_a   1.000
_cell.length_b   1.000
_cell.length_c   1.000
_cell.angle_alpha   90.00
_cell.angle_beta   90.00
_cell.angle_gamma   90.00
#
_symmetry.space_group_name_H-M   'P 1'
#
loop_
_entity.id
_entity.type
_entity.pdbx_description
1 polymer ?
#
loop_
_entity_poly.entity_id
_entity_poly.type
_entity_poly.pdbx_seq_one_letter_code
_entity_poly.pdbx_strand_id
1 'polypeptide(L)'
;MVDRTQGRKKSDFVAKSTVDAGSYLDYFVNGTNYKISYDNFVNTLGVTGSITTMGPGTAAPVLTTSGTVNYIRGIEDGPGVVANVSANNGIKIEHSFTADTTGTPLFLSTTSQNPVIASLVAGDGISLTATSNYVTVASVSTQTYGQVTMHGNATNTTIAATNTPVLVAGTWVAGTVSNFTATTGGKLTYTGTPTYVVGAVASVTLRPVSASNQTLTVQLAKNGTVISAAKITRVISFGATGNVSLNYNVSMATNDYLELYVSNGTSTDDILVTDVLFGVH
;
A
#
# COMPACT_ATOMS: atom_id res chain seq x y z
N MET A 1 -15.77 -58.66 78.29
CA MET A 1 -14.50 -57.96 78.15
C MET A 1 -14.11 -58.10 76.67
N VAL A 2 -14.34 -57.16 75.85
CA VAL A 2 -13.99 -57.25 74.43
C VAL A 2 -12.53 -56.85 74.33
N ASP A 3 -11.69 -57.79 73.86
CA ASP A 3 -10.27 -57.56 73.64
C ASP A 3 -10.07 -56.45 72.59
N ARG A 4 -9.55 -55.32 73.05
CA ARG A 4 -9.32 -54.11 72.24
C ARG A 4 -7.95 -54.10 71.51
N THR A 5 -7.28 -55.27 71.51
CA THR A 5 -5.89 -55.36 71.03
C THR A 5 -5.74 -55.81 69.56
N GLN A 6 -6.83 -56.04 68.84
CA GLN A 6 -6.76 -56.42 67.45
C GLN A 6 -7.17 -55.23 66.53
N GLY A 7 -6.43 -54.12 66.64
CA GLY A 7 -6.41 -53.14 65.58
C GLY A 7 -5.80 -53.82 64.37
N ARG A 8 -6.57 -53.93 63.29
CA ARG A 8 -6.03 -54.36 61.97
C ARG A 8 -4.86 -53.47 61.59
N LYS A 9 -3.74 -54.11 61.33
CA LYS A 9 -2.57 -53.38 60.83
C LYS A 9 -2.92 -52.74 59.51
N LYS A 10 -2.36 -51.57 59.20
CA LYS A 10 -2.54 -50.83 57.97
C LYS A 10 -2.22 -51.67 56.73
N SER A 11 -1.43 -52.74 56.89
CA SER A 11 -1.08 -53.72 55.85
C SER A 11 -2.18 -54.72 55.48
N ASP A 12 -3.28 -54.78 56.29
CA ASP A 12 -4.37 -55.74 56.04
C ASP A 12 -5.47 -55.14 55.11
N PHE A 13 -5.31 -53.88 54.67
CA PHE A 13 -6.20 -53.30 53.71
C PHE A 13 -5.76 -53.66 52.29
N VAL A 14 -6.53 -54.53 51.65
CA VAL A 14 -6.35 -54.82 50.24
C VAL A 14 -6.81 -53.59 49.44
N ALA A 15 -5.92 -53.06 48.64
CA ALA A 15 -6.31 -51.98 47.70
C ALA A 15 -7.33 -52.55 46.69
N LYS A 16 -8.56 -52.13 46.78
CA LYS A 16 -9.57 -52.37 45.73
C LYS A 16 -9.48 -51.26 44.76
N SER A 17 -9.45 -51.60 43.49
CA SER A 17 -9.46 -50.64 42.37
C SER A 17 -10.85 -50.00 42.12
N THR A 18 -11.90 -50.60 42.73
CA THR A 18 -13.30 -50.11 42.65
C THR A 18 -13.94 -50.18 44.03
N VAL A 19 -14.70 -49.15 44.36
CA VAL A 19 -15.54 -49.08 45.54
C VAL A 19 -16.99 -49.23 45.11
N ASP A 20 -17.68 -50.25 45.61
CA ASP A 20 -19.07 -50.52 45.22
C ASP A 20 -20.01 -49.46 45.85
N ALA A 21 -21.05 -49.05 45.09
CA ALA A 21 -22.09 -48.18 45.62
C ALA A 21 -22.73 -48.78 46.91
N GLY A 22 -22.90 -47.94 47.92
CA GLY A 22 -23.38 -48.41 49.22
C GLY A 22 -22.31 -48.85 50.20
N SER A 23 -21.00 -48.87 49.86
CA SER A 23 -19.89 -49.12 50.75
C SER A 23 -19.78 -48.01 51.82
N TYR A 24 -19.28 -48.40 53.00
CA TYR A 24 -19.06 -47.46 54.08
C TYR A 24 -17.55 -47.40 54.44
N LEU A 25 -17.11 -46.19 54.75
CA LEU A 25 -15.78 -45.96 55.36
C LEU A 25 -15.95 -45.78 56.83
N ASP A 26 -15.21 -46.62 57.60
CA ASP A 26 -15.14 -46.52 59.07
C ASP A 26 -14.01 -45.54 59.42
N TYR A 27 -14.33 -44.53 60.23
CA TYR A 27 -13.33 -43.63 60.79
C TYR A 27 -13.51 -43.42 62.30
N PHE A 28 -12.43 -43.14 62.98
CA PHE A 28 -12.37 -43.05 64.43
C PHE A 28 -11.97 -41.63 64.84
N VAL A 29 -12.87 -40.96 65.59
CA VAL A 29 -12.64 -39.61 66.12
C VAL A 29 -13.01 -39.58 67.58
N ASN A 30 -12.09 -39.11 68.44
CA ASN A 30 -12.31 -38.90 69.87
C ASN A 30 -12.88 -40.11 70.57
N GLY A 31 -12.36 -41.33 70.30
CA GLY A 31 -12.79 -42.55 70.96
C GLY A 31 -14.08 -43.20 70.41
N THR A 32 -14.68 -42.62 69.41
CA THR A 32 -15.93 -43.12 68.81
C THR A 32 -15.73 -43.55 67.37
N ASN A 33 -16.30 -44.69 66.97
CA ASN A 33 -16.34 -45.17 65.59
C ASN A 33 -17.52 -44.59 64.90
N TYR A 34 -17.24 -44.00 63.73
CA TYR A 34 -18.23 -43.46 62.83
C TYR A 34 -18.18 -44.22 61.53
N LYS A 35 -19.30 -44.26 60.81
CA LYS A 35 -19.44 -44.77 59.49
C LYS A 35 -19.92 -43.66 58.60
N ILE A 36 -19.22 -43.41 57.50
CA ILE A 36 -19.67 -42.57 56.47
C ILE A 36 -19.89 -43.38 55.15
N SER A 37 -21.04 -43.27 54.56
CA SER A 37 -21.23 -43.89 53.24
C SER A 37 -20.23 -43.33 52.20
N TYR A 38 -19.81 -44.20 51.34
CA TYR A 38 -18.91 -43.75 50.22
C TYR A 38 -19.47 -42.53 49.50
N ASP A 39 -20.78 -42.54 49.20
CA ASP A 39 -21.44 -41.42 48.50
C ASP A 39 -21.38 -40.12 49.30
N ASN A 40 -21.61 -40.18 50.67
CA ASN A 40 -21.50 -39.00 51.52
C ASN A 40 -20.04 -38.53 51.65
N PHE A 41 -19.08 -39.46 51.70
CA PHE A 41 -17.66 -39.12 51.74
C PHE A 41 -17.23 -38.40 50.44
N VAL A 42 -17.61 -38.95 49.29
CA VAL A 42 -17.31 -38.37 47.99
C VAL A 42 -17.99 -37.01 47.82
N ASN A 43 -19.27 -36.88 48.24
CA ASN A 43 -20.01 -35.60 48.25
C ASN A 43 -19.35 -34.56 49.17
N THR A 44 -18.86 -34.97 50.36
CA THR A 44 -18.15 -34.09 51.31
C THR A 44 -16.80 -33.60 50.77
N LEU A 45 -16.10 -34.43 49.99
CA LEU A 45 -14.88 -34.05 49.31
C LEU A 45 -15.11 -33.16 48.08
N GLY A 46 -16.35 -32.91 47.69
CA GLY A 46 -16.67 -32.10 46.53
C GLY A 46 -16.28 -32.76 45.19
N VAL A 47 -16.07 -34.09 45.20
CA VAL A 47 -15.64 -34.84 43.98
C VAL A 47 -16.84 -35.43 43.23
N THR A 48 -18.07 -35.12 43.63
CA THR A 48 -19.30 -35.50 42.92
C THR A 48 -19.62 -34.57 41.78
N GLY A 49 -18.74 -34.42 40.86
CA GLY A 49 -19.04 -33.79 39.62
C GLY A 49 -18.89 -34.80 38.47
N SER A 50 -19.96 -35.32 37.96
CA SER A 50 -20.00 -35.70 36.58
C SER A 50 -19.44 -34.50 35.80
N ILE A 51 -18.26 -34.59 35.22
CA ILE A 51 -17.80 -33.57 34.25
C ILE A 51 -18.73 -33.70 33.07
N THR A 52 -19.82 -32.98 33.11
CA THR A 52 -20.76 -32.93 31.99
C THR A 52 -20.15 -31.94 30.98
N THR A 53 -19.60 -32.45 29.92
CA THR A 53 -19.26 -31.65 28.75
C THR A 53 -20.54 -30.95 28.31
N MET A 54 -20.60 -29.66 28.45
CA MET A 54 -21.69 -28.86 27.89
C MET A 54 -21.67 -29.01 26.37
N GLY A 55 -22.77 -29.44 25.81
CA GLY A 55 -23.16 -29.82 24.48
C GLY A 55 -22.38 -29.34 23.23
N PRO A 56 -22.81 -29.70 22.04
CA PRO A 56 -22.11 -29.38 20.82
C PRO A 56 -22.21 -27.89 20.49
N GLY A 57 -21.40 -27.12 21.15
CA GLY A 57 -21.18 -25.71 20.89
C GLY A 57 -19.70 -25.47 20.70
N THR A 58 -19.37 -24.44 19.99
CA THR A 58 -18.03 -23.96 19.63
C THR A 58 -17.18 -23.48 20.83
N ALA A 59 -17.42 -23.96 22.04
CA ALA A 59 -16.79 -23.47 23.25
C ALA A 59 -15.84 -24.52 23.87
N ALA A 60 -14.60 -24.14 24.13
CA ALA A 60 -13.63 -24.97 24.82
C ALA A 60 -13.77 -24.82 26.36
N PRO A 61 -13.90 -25.92 27.14
CA PRO A 61 -14.25 -25.85 28.55
C PRO A 61 -13.09 -25.40 29.44
N VAL A 62 -13.31 -24.44 30.32
CA VAL A 62 -12.42 -24.01 31.42
C VAL A 62 -13.07 -24.28 32.75
N LEU A 63 -12.31 -24.82 33.68
CA LEU A 63 -12.82 -25.22 35.00
C LEU A 63 -13.30 -23.99 35.80
N THR A 64 -14.53 -24.04 36.28
CA THR A 64 -15.06 -23.07 37.24
C THR A 64 -15.81 -23.79 38.36
N THR A 65 -15.75 -23.27 39.57
CA THR A 65 -16.50 -23.77 40.76
C THR A 65 -17.66 -22.83 41.07
N SER A 66 -18.85 -23.39 41.23
CA SER A 66 -19.99 -22.67 41.77
C SER A 66 -20.65 -23.57 42.82
N GLY A 67 -20.49 -23.21 44.08
CA GLY A 67 -20.92 -24.03 45.20
C GLY A 67 -20.12 -25.34 45.32
N THR A 68 -20.80 -26.46 45.48
CA THR A 68 -20.20 -27.81 45.58
C THR A 68 -19.99 -28.51 44.25
N VAL A 69 -20.27 -27.84 43.16
CA VAL A 69 -20.17 -28.41 41.81
C VAL A 69 -19.07 -27.68 41.01
N ASN A 70 -18.14 -28.46 40.46
CA ASN A 70 -17.14 -27.93 39.55
C ASN A 70 -17.71 -27.86 38.13
N TYR A 71 -17.88 -26.67 37.63
CA TYR A 71 -18.26 -26.45 36.26
C TYR A 71 -17.02 -26.16 35.41
N ILE A 72 -16.97 -26.76 34.24
CA ILE A 72 -16.02 -26.37 33.23
C ILE A 72 -16.76 -25.36 32.33
N ARG A 73 -16.35 -24.08 32.41
CA ARG A 73 -16.85 -23.07 31.47
C ARG A 73 -16.23 -23.27 30.13
N GLY A 74 -17.01 -23.08 29.07
CA GLY A 74 -16.49 -23.05 27.72
C GLY A 74 -15.70 -21.76 27.43
N ILE A 75 -14.62 -21.90 26.70
CA ILE A 75 -14.01 -20.77 26.01
C ILE A 75 -14.82 -20.60 24.72
N GLU A 76 -15.53 -19.49 24.62
CA GLU A 76 -16.30 -19.16 23.42
C GLU A 76 -15.37 -18.60 22.36
N ASP A 77 -15.65 -18.95 21.09
CA ASP A 77 -15.02 -18.30 19.94
C ASP A 77 -15.41 -16.82 19.93
N GLY A 78 -14.43 -15.98 19.75
CA GLY A 78 -14.59 -14.55 19.61
C GLY A 78 -13.98 -14.07 18.31
N PRO A 79 -14.22 -12.81 17.91
CA PRO A 79 -13.56 -12.25 16.74
C PRO A 79 -12.04 -12.36 16.86
N GLY A 80 -11.40 -13.03 15.88
CA GLY A 80 -9.96 -13.24 15.86
C GLY A 80 -9.40 -14.32 16.76
N VAL A 81 -10.24 -15.06 17.50
CA VAL A 81 -9.84 -16.18 18.35
C VAL A 81 -10.74 -17.38 18.10
N VAL A 82 -10.13 -18.51 17.76
CA VAL A 82 -10.81 -19.79 17.59
C VAL A 82 -10.30 -20.75 18.64
N ALA A 83 -11.19 -21.33 19.43
CA ALA A 83 -10.88 -22.34 20.44
C ALA A 83 -11.29 -23.73 19.93
N ASN A 84 -10.32 -24.59 19.68
CA ASN A 84 -10.54 -25.93 19.18
C ASN A 84 -10.12 -26.98 20.21
N VAL A 85 -10.84 -28.10 20.29
CA VAL A 85 -10.38 -29.29 21.02
C VAL A 85 -9.45 -30.06 20.10
N SER A 86 -8.19 -30.19 20.49
CA SER A 86 -7.23 -31.00 19.74
C SER A 86 -7.53 -32.50 19.82
N ALA A 87 -7.00 -33.29 18.90
CA ALA A 87 -7.16 -34.75 18.87
C ALA A 87 -6.66 -35.45 20.16
N ASN A 88 -5.85 -34.75 20.97
CA ASN A 88 -5.32 -35.26 22.25
C ASN A 88 -6.06 -34.68 23.48
N ASN A 89 -7.31 -34.27 23.32
CA ASN A 89 -8.14 -33.63 24.36
C ASN A 89 -7.55 -32.36 24.99
N GLY A 90 -6.61 -31.71 24.31
CA GLY A 90 -6.09 -30.41 24.68
C GLY A 90 -6.94 -29.27 24.06
N ILE A 91 -7.01 -28.14 24.77
CA ILE A 91 -7.62 -26.94 24.22
C ILE A 91 -6.56 -26.19 23.41
N LYS A 92 -6.78 -26.01 22.11
CA LYS A 92 -5.94 -25.20 21.23
C LYS A 92 -6.63 -23.87 21.00
N ILE A 93 -5.98 -22.77 21.38
CA ILE A 93 -6.46 -21.42 21.11
C ILE A 93 -5.66 -20.92 19.89
N GLU A 94 -6.35 -20.64 18.82
CA GLU A 94 -5.77 -20.10 17.59
C GLU A 94 -6.24 -18.67 17.36
N HIS A 95 -5.35 -17.82 16.90
CA HIS A 95 -5.71 -16.51 16.43
C HIS A 95 -6.08 -16.60 14.95
N SER A 96 -7.28 -16.17 14.61
CA SER A 96 -7.71 -16.00 13.22
C SER A 96 -7.71 -14.52 12.88
N PHE A 97 -6.73 -14.10 12.10
CA PHE A 97 -6.69 -12.75 11.54
C PHE A 97 -7.25 -12.80 10.13
N THR A 98 -8.32 -12.07 9.89
CA THR A 98 -8.83 -11.87 8.54
C THR A 98 -8.21 -10.57 8.01
N ALA A 99 -7.34 -10.69 7.02
CA ALA A 99 -6.80 -9.53 6.33
C ALA A 99 -7.88 -8.89 5.43
N ASP A 100 -7.95 -7.56 5.42
CA ASP A 100 -8.71 -6.84 4.40
C ASP A 100 -8.07 -7.12 3.02
N THR A 101 -8.89 -7.40 2.02
CA THR A 101 -8.43 -7.77 0.67
C THR A 101 -8.11 -6.56 -0.21
N THR A 102 -8.34 -5.33 0.27
CA THR A 102 -8.17 -4.07 -0.48
C THR A 102 -6.85 -3.36 -0.20
N GLY A 103 -5.74 -4.09 -0.10
CA GLY A 103 -4.41 -3.50 0.11
C GLY A 103 -3.45 -4.49 0.74
N THR A 104 -2.23 -4.03 1.05
CA THR A 104 -1.22 -4.85 1.72
C THR A 104 -1.45 -4.78 3.23
N PRO A 105 -1.82 -5.89 3.91
CA PRO A 105 -2.18 -5.86 5.32
C PRO A 105 -1.00 -5.51 6.22
N LEU A 106 -1.22 -4.60 7.15
CA LEU A 106 -0.30 -4.22 8.20
C LEU A 106 -1.00 -4.29 9.56
N PHE A 107 -0.35 -4.91 10.55
CA PHE A 107 -0.87 -5.01 11.91
C PHE A 107 -0.90 -3.63 12.57
N LEU A 108 -2.07 -3.14 12.96
CA LEU A 108 -2.23 -1.77 13.43
C LEU A 108 -2.53 -1.58 14.90
N SER A 109 -3.29 -2.39 15.54
CA SER A 109 -3.57 -2.20 16.98
C SER A 109 -4.58 -3.19 17.52
N THR A 110 -4.53 -3.43 18.82
CA THR A 110 -5.61 -4.05 19.59
C THR A 110 -6.32 -2.98 20.39
N THR A 111 -7.30 -2.31 19.82
CA THR A 111 -8.29 -1.63 20.65
C THR A 111 -9.47 -2.56 20.79
N SER A 112 -9.69 -3.05 22.05
CA SER A 112 -10.72 -4.03 22.40
C SER A 112 -10.63 -5.34 21.63
N GLN A 113 -10.21 -6.40 22.28
CA GLN A 113 -10.26 -7.84 21.95
C GLN A 113 -10.14 -8.31 20.48
N ASN A 114 -10.18 -7.41 19.51
CA ASN A 114 -10.02 -7.69 18.09
C ASN A 114 -8.78 -6.99 17.56
N PRO A 115 -7.76 -7.71 17.11
CA PRO A 115 -6.67 -7.08 16.38
C PRO A 115 -7.20 -6.55 15.05
N VAL A 116 -7.18 -5.23 14.88
CA VAL A 116 -7.48 -4.60 13.60
C VAL A 116 -6.18 -4.54 12.80
N ILE A 117 -6.17 -5.24 11.69
CA ILE A 117 -5.08 -5.16 10.71
C ILE A 117 -5.55 -4.19 9.62
N ALA A 118 -4.92 -3.02 9.55
CA ALA A 118 -5.16 -2.12 8.43
C ALA A 118 -4.35 -2.52 7.22
N SER A 119 -4.85 -2.14 6.06
CA SER A 119 -4.17 -2.33 4.80
C SER A 119 -3.26 -1.15 4.50
N LEU A 120 -2.05 -1.40 4.00
CA LEU A 120 -1.27 -0.40 3.31
C LEU A 120 -1.82 -0.22 1.91
N VAL A 121 -2.17 1.01 1.56
CA VAL A 121 -2.55 1.38 0.19
C VAL A 121 -1.40 2.14 -0.42
N ALA A 122 -0.95 1.71 -1.60
CA ALA A 122 0.09 2.43 -2.32
C ALA A 122 -0.43 3.80 -2.74
N GLY A 123 0.28 4.86 -2.38
CA GLY A 123 0.11 6.19 -2.93
C GLY A 123 0.91 6.36 -4.23
N ASP A 124 0.80 7.53 -4.84
CA ASP A 124 1.52 7.84 -6.08
C ASP A 124 3.03 7.67 -5.90
N GLY A 125 3.67 6.98 -6.84
CA GLY A 125 5.10 6.72 -6.83
C GLY A 125 5.57 5.66 -5.84
N ILE A 126 4.66 4.91 -5.22
CA ILE A 126 4.95 3.80 -4.32
C ILE A 126 4.41 2.50 -4.90
N SER A 127 5.21 1.46 -4.84
CA SER A 127 4.81 0.08 -5.10
C SER A 127 4.89 -0.73 -3.82
N LEU A 128 3.86 -1.50 -3.55
CA LEU A 128 3.79 -2.43 -2.43
C LEU A 128 3.74 -3.86 -2.95
N THR A 129 4.67 -4.69 -2.51
CA THR A 129 4.69 -6.11 -2.83
C THR A 129 4.69 -6.91 -1.54
N ALA A 130 3.64 -7.71 -1.32
CA ALA A 130 3.54 -8.61 -0.17
C ALA A 130 4.02 -10.01 -0.53
N THR A 131 4.78 -10.62 0.37
CA THR A 131 5.09 -12.05 0.40
C THR A 131 4.50 -12.65 1.66
N SER A 132 4.63 -13.95 1.86
CA SER A 132 4.13 -14.62 3.09
C SER A 132 4.70 -14.03 4.39
N ASN A 133 5.86 -13.37 4.36
CA ASN A 133 6.60 -12.99 5.57
C ASN A 133 6.95 -11.50 5.67
N TYR A 134 6.82 -10.73 4.59
CA TYR A 134 7.16 -9.31 4.60
C TYR A 134 6.43 -8.53 3.49
N VAL A 135 6.37 -7.23 3.68
CA VAL A 135 5.90 -6.27 2.68
C VAL A 135 7.10 -5.47 2.21
N THR A 136 7.38 -5.51 0.92
CA THR A 136 8.37 -4.63 0.30
C THR A 136 7.69 -3.34 -0.12
N VAL A 137 8.22 -2.22 0.34
CA VAL A 137 7.83 -0.87 -0.09
C VAL A 137 8.92 -0.37 -1.02
N ALA A 138 8.60 -0.15 -2.28
CA ALA A 138 9.54 0.37 -3.27
C ALA A 138 9.05 1.70 -3.83
N SER A 139 9.96 2.62 -4.07
CA SER A 139 9.66 3.81 -4.85
C SER A 139 9.59 3.45 -6.32
N VAL A 140 8.47 3.75 -6.97
CA VAL A 140 8.34 3.72 -8.42
C VAL A 140 8.59 5.14 -8.91
N SER A 141 9.87 5.53 -8.93
CA SER A 141 10.26 6.81 -9.54
C SER A 141 10.14 6.68 -11.06
N THR A 142 8.97 6.98 -11.58
CA THR A 142 8.83 7.25 -13.01
C THR A 142 9.33 8.67 -13.25
N GLN A 143 10.60 8.80 -13.62
CA GLN A 143 11.10 10.08 -14.10
C GLN A 143 10.22 10.52 -15.27
N THR A 144 9.72 11.73 -15.18
CA THR A 144 8.87 12.32 -16.23
C THR A 144 9.74 13.19 -17.12
N TYR A 145 9.97 12.76 -18.35
CA TYR A 145 10.78 13.51 -19.31
C TYR A 145 10.35 13.21 -20.75
N GLY A 146 10.70 14.12 -21.63
CA GLY A 146 10.49 13.95 -23.07
C GLY A 146 11.40 14.86 -23.86
N GLN A 147 11.77 14.44 -25.08
CA GLN A 147 12.64 15.21 -25.96
C GLN A 147 12.25 15.04 -27.42
N VAL A 148 12.34 16.13 -28.15
CA VAL A 148 12.32 16.17 -29.63
C VAL A 148 13.49 17.03 -30.12
N THR A 149 14.03 16.67 -31.27
CA THR A 149 15.14 17.38 -31.87
C THR A 149 14.87 17.67 -33.35
N MET A 150 15.53 18.67 -33.87
CA MET A 150 15.58 18.97 -35.29
C MET A 150 16.99 19.43 -35.62
N HIS A 151 17.61 18.87 -36.64
CA HIS A 151 18.96 19.22 -37.05
C HIS A 151 19.04 19.44 -38.59
N GLY A 152 19.80 20.45 -38.99
CA GLY A 152 20.07 20.75 -40.41
C GLY A 152 18.78 21.04 -41.19
N ASN A 153 17.74 21.58 -40.57
CA ASN A 153 16.50 21.86 -41.25
C ASN A 153 16.68 22.98 -42.30
N ALA A 154 16.12 22.77 -43.49
CA ALA A 154 16.12 23.71 -44.57
C ALA A 154 14.71 24.27 -44.91
N THR A 155 13.70 23.88 -44.14
CA THR A 155 12.31 24.34 -44.33
C THR A 155 12.09 25.65 -43.61
N ASN A 156 11.70 26.68 -44.34
CA ASN A 156 11.33 27.99 -43.77
C ASN A 156 10.03 27.90 -43.00
N THR A 157 9.95 28.57 -41.85
CA THR A 157 8.69 28.86 -41.17
C THR A 157 8.10 30.14 -41.74
N THR A 158 6.99 30.01 -42.45
CA THR A 158 6.34 31.14 -43.12
C THR A 158 5.61 32.04 -42.14
N ILE A 159 5.95 33.34 -42.15
CA ILE A 159 5.37 34.36 -41.27
C ILE A 159 4.30 35.14 -42.05
N ALA A 160 3.04 34.83 -41.83
CA ALA A 160 1.93 35.46 -42.51
C ALA A 160 1.64 36.91 -42.05
N ALA A 161 1.95 37.21 -40.77
CA ALA A 161 1.76 38.54 -40.20
C ALA A 161 2.82 38.82 -39.11
N THR A 162 3.27 40.10 -39.07
CA THR A 162 4.23 40.57 -38.06
C THR A 162 3.73 40.34 -36.63
N ASN A 163 4.60 39.92 -35.74
CA ASN A 163 4.29 39.59 -34.34
C ASN A 163 3.32 38.43 -34.14
N THR A 164 2.94 37.71 -35.18
CA THR A 164 2.04 36.55 -35.06
C THR A 164 2.88 35.28 -34.88
N PRO A 165 2.73 34.58 -33.77
CA PRO A 165 3.44 33.31 -33.53
C PRO A 165 2.95 32.22 -34.47
N VAL A 166 3.89 31.47 -35.04
CA VAL A 166 3.65 30.35 -35.96
C VAL A 166 4.44 29.12 -35.44
N LEU A 167 3.85 27.95 -35.57
CA LEU A 167 4.51 26.69 -35.24
C LEU A 167 5.81 26.53 -36.06
N VAL A 168 6.90 26.16 -35.43
CA VAL A 168 8.20 25.94 -36.10
C VAL A 168 8.06 24.82 -37.14
N ALA A 169 8.32 25.17 -38.40
CA ALA A 169 8.27 24.23 -39.51
C ALA A 169 9.58 23.44 -39.63
N GLY A 170 9.46 22.18 -40.02
CA GLY A 170 10.59 21.29 -40.24
C GLY A 170 10.29 19.85 -39.90
N THR A 171 11.30 18.98 -40.09
CA THR A 171 11.21 17.57 -39.76
C THR A 171 11.85 17.34 -38.39
N TRP A 172 11.04 16.95 -37.43
CA TRP A 172 11.46 16.66 -36.08
C TRP A 172 11.75 15.18 -35.89
N VAL A 173 12.66 14.88 -34.97
CA VAL A 173 13.00 13.53 -34.55
C VAL A 173 12.55 13.37 -33.11
N ALA A 174 11.77 12.32 -32.84
CA ALA A 174 11.38 11.95 -31.50
C ALA A 174 12.60 11.38 -30.75
N GLY A 175 12.86 11.90 -29.58
CA GLY A 175 13.89 11.41 -28.65
C GLY A 175 13.32 10.43 -27.62
N THR A 176 14.06 10.24 -26.55
CA THR A 176 13.63 9.40 -25.42
C THR A 176 12.51 10.07 -24.63
N VAL A 177 11.56 9.29 -24.17
CA VAL A 177 10.39 9.75 -23.42
C VAL A 177 10.06 8.84 -22.24
N SER A 178 9.50 9.42 -21.17
CA SER A 178 8.87 8.73 -20.06
C SER A 178 7.70 9.60 -19.59
N ASN A 179 6.50 9.05 -19.51
CA ASN A 179 5.25 9.79 -19.29
C ASN A 179 4.98 10.89 -20.33
N PHE A 180 5.63 10.81 -21.47
CA PHE A 180 5.39 11.67 -22.64
C PHE A 180 5.35 10.84 -23.91
N THR A 181 4.71 11.36 -24.93
CA THR A 181 4.89 10.94 -26.31
C THR A 181 5.50 12.08 -27.11
N ALA A 182 6.42 11.75 -28.01
CA ALA A 182 7.07 12.69 -28.91
C ALA A 182 6.64 12.39 -30.35
N THR A 183 6.37 13.43 -31.14
CA THR A 183 5.97 13.26 -32.54
C THR A 183 6.93 13.95 -33.51
N THR A 184 6.93 13.50 -34.75
CA THR A 184 7.70 14.11 -35.84
C THR A 184 7.21 15.53 -36.27
N GLY A 185 6.17 16.04 -35.60
CA GLY A 185 5.72 17.44 -35.72
C GLY A 185 6.24 18.36 -34.61
N GLY A 186 7.19 17.89 -33.76
CA GLY A 186 7.78 18.71 -32.69
C GLY A 186 6.91 18.83 -31.43
N LYS A 187 5.91 17.97 -31.29
CA LYS A 187 4.98 17.97 -30.16
C LYS A 187 5.43 16.99 -29.06
N LEU A 188 5.45 17.46 -27.81
CA LEU A 188 5.64 16.66 -26.60
C LEU A 188 4.32 16.60 -25.84
N THR A 189 3.64 15.45 -25.85
CA THR A 189 2.34 15.27 -25.19
C THR A 189 2.53 14.50 -23.89
N TYR A 190 2.04 15.04 -22.77
CA TYR A 190 2.07 14.38 -21.46
C TYR A 190 1.02 13.27 -21.40
N THR A 191 1.45 12.07 -21.03
CA THR A 191 0.61 10.87 -20.92
C THR A 191 0.48 10.36 -19.47
N GLY A 192 1.19 11.02 -18.54
CA GLY A 192 1.16 10.63 -17.14
C GLY A 192 -0.10 11.07 -16.40
N THR A 193 -0.29 10.53 -15.22
CA THR A 193 -1.26 10.94 -14.20
C THR A 193 -0.51 11.01 -12.87
N PRO A 194 -0.71 11.97 -12.00
CA PRO A 194 -1.59 13.14 -11.99
C PRO A 194 -1.04 14.34 -12.78
N THR A 195 -1.67 15.51 -12.64
CA THR A 195 -1.10 16.78 -13.14
C THR A 195 0.29 17.00 -12.57
N TYR A 196 1.25 17.31 -13.42
CA TYR A 196 2.66 17.44 -13.06
C TYR A 196 3.25 18.77 -13.56
N VAL A 197 4.17 19.38 -12.82
CA VAL A 197 4.90 20.57 -13.26
C VAL A 197 6.22 20.13 -13.87
N VAL A 198 6.41 20.42 -15.14
CA VAL A 198 7.64 20.10 -15.88
C VAL A 198 8.45 21.37 -16.18
N GLY A 199 9.76 21.24 -16.15
CA GLY A 199 10.69 22.23 -16.70
C GLY A 199 10.83 22.01 -18.20
N ALA A 200 10.25 22.91 -19.03
CA ALA A 200 10.42 22.91 -20.48
C ALA A 200 11.69 23.70 -20.85
N VAL A 201 12.61 23.06 -21.57
CA VAL A 201 13.90 23.62 -21.98
C VAL A 201 14.02 23.54 -23.49
N ALA A 202 14.38 24.65 -24.16
CA ALA A 202 14.65 24.64 -25.56
C ALA A 202 15.94 25.41 -25.89
N SER A 203 16.76 24.84 -26.79
CA SER A 203 17.86 25.52 -27.46
C SER A 203 17.55 25.55 -28.96
N VAL A 204 17.46 26.75 -29.53
CA VAL A 204 17.00 26.98 -30.89
C VAL A 204 18.00 27.81 -31.66
N THR A 205 18.48 27.29 -32.77
CA THR A 205 19.32 28.01 -33.73
C THR A 205 18.46 28.46 -34.89
N LEU A 206 18.44 29.76 -35.15
CA LEU A 206 17.56 30.35 -36.15
C LEU A 206 18.22 31.54 -36.87
N ARG A 207 17.73 31.84 -38.08
CA ARG A 207 18.12 33.01 -38.86
C ARG A 207 16.94 33.60 -39.61
N PRO A 208 16.96 34.91 -39.92
CA PRO A 208 15.97 35.49 -40.82
C PRO A 208 16.25 35.05 -42.25
N VAL A 209 15.20 34.89 -43.04
CA VAL A 209 15.25 34.71 -44.51
C VAL A 209 14.97 36.09 -45.12
N SER A 210 15.87 37.06 -44.90
CA SER A 210 15.65 38.48 -45.20
C SER A 210 16.97 39.16 -45.53
N ALA A 211 16.90 40.27 -46.17
CA ALA A 211 18.04 41.15 -46.48
C ALA A 211 18.30 42.23 -45.40
N SER A 212 17.60 42.17 -44.26
CA SER A 212 17.72 43.17 -43.19
C SER A 212 17.75 42.50 -41.79
N ASN A 213 18.12 43.27 -40.78
CA ASN A 213 18.07 42.83 -39.39
C ASN A 213 16.61 42.60 -38.99
N GLN A 214 16.36 41.51 -38.29
CA GLN A 214 15.03 41.10 -37.85
C GLN A 214 14.98 40.89 -36.35
N THR A 215 13.86 41.26 -35.73
CA THR A 215 13.56 40.95 -34.32
C THR A 215 12.78 39.63 -34.27
N LEU A 216 13.44 38.56 -33.90
CA LEU A 216 12.86 37.21 -33.85
C LEU A 216 12.53 36.82 -32.41
N THR A 217 11.38 36.17 -32.24
CA THR A 217 10.94 35.67 -30.93
C THR A 217 10.72 34.17 -31.03
N VAL A 218 11.25 33.41 -30.04
CA VAL A 218 10.94 32.03 -29.82
C VAL A 218 10.02 31.93 -28.60
N GLN A 219 8.95 31.16 -28.71
CA GLN A 219 7.92 31.03 -27.67
C GLN A 219 7.55 29.58 -27.44
N LEU A 220 7.21 29.24 -26.18
CA LEU A 220 6.58 28.00 -25.84
C LEU A 220 5.06 28.11 -25.96
N ALA A 221 4.43 27.10 -26.53
CA ALA A 221 2.97 26.98 -26.58
C ALA A 221 2.50 25.72 -25.85
N LYS A 222 1.37 25.82 -25.18
CA LYS A 222 0.65 24.70 -24.56
C LYS A 222 -0.69 24.56 -25.26
N ASN A 223 -0.98 23.37 -25.76
CA ASN A 223 -2.23 23.04 -26.47
C ASN A 223 -2.51 24.01 -27.63
N GLY A 224 -1.45 24.36 -28.40
CA GLY A 224 -1.53 25.30 -29.53
C GLY A 224 -1.64 26.78 -29.14
N THR A 225 -1.71 27.10 -27.84
CA THR A 225 -1.79 28.50 -27.36
C THR A 225 -0.45 28.91 -26.75
N VAL A 226 0.12 30.00 -27.26
CA VAL A 226 1.40 30.52 -26.78
C VAL A 226 1.33 31.01 -25.34
N ILE A 227 2.33 30.67 -24.55
CA ILE A 227 2.48 31.14 -23.19
C ILE A 227 3.22 32.48 -23.22
N SER A 228 2.53 33.58 -22.96
CA SER A 228 3.06 34.94 -23.10
C SER A 228 4.32 35.21 -22.25
N ALA A 229 4.46 34.55 -21.11
CA ALA A 229 5.63 34.65 -20.22
C ALA A 229 6.80 33.78 -20.69
N ALA A 230 6.57 32.76 -21.52
CA ALA A 230 7.57 31.79 -21.95
C ALA A 230 8.10 32.15 -23.35
N LYS A 231 8.79 33.29 -23.45
CA LYS A 231 9.33 33.77 -24.72
C LYS A 231 10.68 34.46 -24.55
N ILE A 232 11.51 34.35 -25.56
CA ILE A 232 12.78 35.09 -25.70
C ILE A 232 12.79 35.77 -27.06
N THR A 233 13.09 37.06 -27.04
CA THR A 233 13.21 37.89 -28.25
C THR A 233 14.65 38.27 -28.46
N ARG A 234 15.10 38.22 -29.71
CA ARG A 234 16.45 38.57 -30.11
C ARG A 234 16.46 39.29 -31.47
N VAL A 235 17.28 40.32 -31.57
CA VAL A 235 17.61 40.94 -32.88
C VAL A 235 18.72 40.13 -33.54
N ILE A 236 18.48 39.65 -34.76
CA ILE A 236 19.46 38.91 -35.56
C ILE A 236 19.76 39.68 -36.82
N SER A 237 21.02 39.94 -37.08
CA SER A 237 21.48 40.71 -38.26
C SER A 237 21.32 39.90 -39.53
N PHE A 238 21.18 40.57 -40.63
CA PHE A 238 21.19 39.95 -41.96
C PHE A 238 22.40 39.03 -42.15
N GLY A 239 22.14 37.84 -42.67
CA GLY A 239 23.16 36.82 -42.91
C GLY A 239 23.70 36.12 -41.63
N ALA A 240 23.34 36.59 -40.46
CA ALA A 240 23.77 36.00 -39.21
C ALA A 240 22.79 34.91 -38.74
N THR A 241 23.35 33.94 -37.97
CA THR A 241 22.58 32.94 -37.24
C THR A 241 22.59 33.32 -35.74
N GLY A 242 21.43 33.25 -35.12
CA GLY A 242 21.28 33.44 -33.68
C GLY A 242 20.94 32.16 -32.96
N ASN A 243 21.32 32.07 -31.69
CA ASN A 243 20.89 31.00 -30.80
C ASN A 243 20.03 31.59 -29.68
N VAL A 244 18.96 30.92 -29.33
CA VAL A 244 18.02 31.28 -28.26
C VAL A 244 17.86 30.06 -27.34
N SER A 245 18.01 30.27 -26.03
CA SER A 245 17.71 29.28 -25.02
C SER A 245 16.54 29.73 -24.18
N LEU A 246 15.55 28.88 -24.04
CA LEU A 246 14.34 29.10 -23.26
C LEU A 246 14.23 28.05 -22.16
N ASN A 247 13.82 28.48 -20.97
CA ASN A 247 13.50 27.62 -19.85
C ASN A 247 12.24 28.16 -19.17
N TYR A 248 11.23 27.31 -18.97
CA TYR A 248 9.98 27.71 -18.33
C TYR A 248 9.28 26.51 -17.69
N ASN A 249 8.73 26.70 -16.48
CA ASN A 249 7.97 25.67 -15.79
C ASN A 249 6.50 25.69 -16.20
N VAL A 250 5.98 24.55 -16.61
CA VAL A 250 4.59 24.40 -17.10
C VAL A 250 3.87 23.31 -16.34
N SER A 251 2.66 23.61 -15.85
CA SER A 251 1.76 22.58 -15.31
C SER A 251 1.09 21.83 -16.46
N MET A 252 1.22 20.49 -16.49
CA MET A 252 0.71 19.58 -17.52
C MET A 252 -0.31 18.63 -16.92
N ALA A 253 -1.53 18.65 -17.44
CA ALA A 253 -2.51 17.59 -17.23
C ALA A 253 -2.36 16.51 -18.31
N THR A 254 -2.90 15.33 -18.07
CA THR A 254 -2.90 14.23 -19.07
C THR A 254 -3.46 14.72 -20.40
N ASN A 255 -2.75 14.42 -21.50
CA ASN A 255 -3.01 14.86 -22.87
C ASN A 255 -2.70 16.33 -23.18
N ASP A 256 -2.25 17.13 -22.23
CA ASP A 256 -1.66 18.42 -22.57
C ASP A 256 -0.38 18.22 -23.38
N TYR A 257 -0.12 19.14 -24.31
CA TYR A 257 1.09 19.10 -25.14
C TYR A 257 1.80 20.43 -25.21
N LEU A 258 3.10 20.37 -25.46
CA LEU A 258 3.98 21.52 -25.66
C LEU A 258 4.55 21.50 -27.06
N GLU A 259 4.70 22.71 -27.62
CA GLU A 259 5.25 22.97 -28.94
C GLU A 259 6.07 24.27 -28.94
N LEU A 260 6.97 24.42 -29.90
CA LEU A 260 7.73 25.66 -30.10
C LEU A 260 7.15 26.48 -31.26
N TYR A 261 6.96 27.76 -30.99
CA TYR A 261 6.48 28.76 -31.93
C TYR A 261 7.56 29.84 -32.14
N VAL A 262 7.57 30.43 -33.32
CA VAL A 262 8.41 31.59 -33.65
C VAL A 262 7.57 32.72 -34.23
N SER A 263 8.02 33.94 -34.04
CA SER A 263 7.43 35.13 -34.70
C SER A 263 8.50 36.11 -35.11
N ASN A 264 8.22 36.87 -36.15
CA ASN A 264 9.03 38.00 -36.61
C ASN A 264 8.35 39.31 -36.22
N GLY A 265 9.03 40.12 -35.41
CA GLY A 265 8.53 41.41 -34.93
C GLY A 265 8.82 42.56 -35.84
N THR A 266 9.61 42.37 -36.91
CA THR A 266 10.05 43.45 -37.83
C THR A 266 9.29 43.43 -39.14
N SER A 267 9.08 42.25 -39.73
CA SER A 267 8.47 42.06 -41.04
C SER A 267 7.69 40.75 -41.11
N THR A 268 7.17 40.45 -42.33
CA THR A 268 6.61 39.13 -42.66
C THR A 268 7.64 38.20 -43.33
N ASP A 269 8.93 38.56 -43.26
CA ASP A 269 9.96 37.66 -43.77
C ASP A 269 10.02 36.35 -42.95
N ASP A 270 10.20 35.25 -43.68
CA ASP A 270 10.26 33.92 -43.13
C ASP A 270 11.43 33.74 -42.15
N ILE A 271 11.29 32.79 -41.29
CA ILE A 271 12.31 32.38 -40.33
C ILE A 271 12.79 30.97 -40.67
N LEU A 272 14.09 30.77 -40.83
CA LEU A 272 14.68 29.45 -40.90
C LEU A 272 15.18 29.07 -39.52
N VAL A 273 14.55 28.09 -38.92
CA VAL A 273 15.02 27.40 -37.70
C VAL A 273 15.83 26.19 -38.15
N THR A 274 17.15 26.20 -37.94
CA THR A 274 18.04 25.17 -38.47
C THR A 274 18.18 23.99 -37.50
N ASP A 275 18.29 24.27 -36.21
CA ASP A 275 18.52 23.24 -35.18
C ASP A 275 17.70 23.57 -33.95
N VAL A 276 17.15 22.51 -33.38
CA VAL A 276 16.40 22.55 -32.10
C VAL A 276 16.75 21.36 -31.22
N LEU A 277 16.98 21.64 -29.99
CA LEU A 277 16.88 20.69 -28.89
C LEU A 277 15.74 21.16 -27.98
N PHE A 278 14.65 20.42 -27.92
CA PHE A 278 13.50 20.76 -27.07
C PHE A 278 13.16 19.58 -26.19
N GLY A 279 13.12 19.80 -24.89
CA GLY A 279 12.87 18.76 -23.90
C GLY A 279 12.09 19.26 -22.69
N VAL A 280 11.60 18.31 -21.93
CA VAL A 280 10.91 18.49 -20.64
C VAL A 280 11.50 17.54 -19.61
N HIS A 281 11.55 17.94 -18.35
CA HIS A 281 12.05 17.14 -17.24
C HIS A 281 11.39 17.53 -15.91
#